data_207c866ad730fa849b1c5802b9c6b27e
#
_entry.id   207c866ad730fa849b1c5802b9c6b27e
#
_cell.length_a   1.000
_cell.length_b   1.000
_cell.length_c   1.000
_cell.angle_alpha   90.00
_cell.angle_beta   90.00
_cell.angle_gamma   90.00
#
_symmetry.space_group_name_H-M   'P 1'
#
loop_
_entity.id
_entity.type
_entity.pdbx_description
1 polymer ?
#
loop_
_entity_poly.entity_id
_entity_poly.type
_entity_poly.pdbx_seq_one_letter_code
_entity_poly.pdbx_strand_id
1 'polypeptide(L)'
;HPVIFDPLKKLGPQDVPFQLVRAGISAICMHTNLDAAAGGVNEVLAGIFGMQDPEPFAEGCGRVGSIEPITVPQLACKAQQELAARCNAPDVGPAVQVKFADTGKPVRRLAVISGAGGSLFEEALAMGADCLLTGEANHHHACDAKRLGLSLIAAGHYATEFPVTAAVAEKLRAALPGVEVLVSTANKDPYTYL
;
A
#
# COMPACT_ATOMS: atom_id res chain seq x y z
N HIS A 1 -5.96 -4.47 14.15
CA HIS A 1 -6.71 -4.71 12.92
C HIS A 1 -8.11 -5.31 13.18
N PRO A 2 -8.29 -6.50 13.78
CA PRO A 2 -9.62 -7.10 13.94
C PRO A 2 -10.60 -6.32 14.83
N VAL A 3 -10.11 -5.44 15.68
CA VAL A 3 -10.95 -4.58 16.56
C VAL A 3 -11.80 -3.56 15.83
N ILE A 4 -11.54 -3.31 14.55
CA ILE A 4 -12.30 -2.35 13.76
C ILE A 4 -13.74 -2.82 13.53
N PHE A 5 -13.93 -4.12 13.43
CA PHE A 5 -15.22 -4.73 13.05
C PHE A 5 -15.99 -5.31 14.24
N ASP A 6 -15.28 -5.76 15.29
CA ASP A 6 -15.89 -6.39 16.46
C ASP A 6 -15.32 -5.85 17.76
N PRO A 7 -16.18 -5.54 18.75
CA PRO A 7 -15.69 -5.16 20.07
C PRO A 7 -14.91 -6.32 20.72
N LEU A 8 -13.82 -5.99 21.38
CA LEU A 8 -13.04 -6.94 22.13
C LEU A 8 -13.85 -7.50 23.29
N LYS A 9 -14.14 -8.80 23.28
CA LYS A 9 -14.89 -9.48 24.35
C LYS A 9 -13.97 -10.05 25.43
N LYS A 10 -12.73 -10.35 25.09
CA LYS A 10 -11.71 -10.89 26.02
C LYS A 10 -10.34 -10.33 25.61
N LEU A 11 -9.52 -10.03 26.60
CA LEU A 11 -8.13 -9.60 26.45
C LEU A 11 -7.23 -10.49 27.28
N GLY A 12 -6.22 -11.06 26.63
CA GLY A 12 -5.14 -11.80 27.31
C GLY A 12 -3.91 -10.92 27.53
N PRO A 13 -2.99 -11.33 28.41
CA PRO A 13 -1.77 -10.54 28.71
C PRO A 13 -0.86 -10.32 27.50
N GLN A 14 -0.97 -11.12 26.45
CA GLN A 14 -0.16 -11.01 25.23
C GLN A 14 -0.83 -10.14 24.15
N ASP A 15 -2.08 -9.74 24.35
CA ASP A 15 -2.79 -8.92 23.37
C ASP A 15 -2.28 -7.47 23.41
N VAL A 16 -2.04 -6.91 22.23
CA VAL A 16 -1.53 -5.55 22.09
C VAL A 16 -2.40 -4.52 22.84
N PRO A 17 -3.75 -4.53 22.76
CA PRO A 17 -4.57 -3.61 23.52
C PRO A 17 -4.38 -3.74 25.04
N PHE A 18 -4.19 -4.96 25.55
CA PHE A 18 -3.89 -5.17 26.98
C PHE A 18 -2.56 -4.54 27.38
N GLN A 19 -1.52 -4.72 26.56
CA GLN A 19 -0.20 -4.15 26.82
C GLN A 19 -0.23 -2.61 26.77
N LEU A 20 -0.96 -2.02 25.82
CA LEU A 20 -1.13 -0.58 25.71
C LEU A 20 -1.80 0.01 26.97
N VAL A 21 -2.89 -0.62 27.45
CA VAL A 21 -3.56 -0.19 28.67
C VAL A 21 -2.64 -0.27 29.89
N ARG A 22 -1.90 -1.39 30.04
CA ARG A 22 -0.92 -1.54 31.13
C ARG A 22 0.18 -0.49 31.12
N ALA A 23 0.62 -0.09 29.92
CA ALA A 23 1.68 0.89 29.75
C ALA A 23 1.18 2.35 29.81
N GLY A 24 -0.14 2.58 29.90
CA GLY A 24 -0.72 3.93 29.85
C GLY A 24 -0.55 4.60 28.48
N ILE A 25 -0.48 3.80 27.40
CA ILE A 25 -0.26 4.27 26.03
C ILE A 25 -1.60 4.35 25.30
N SER A 26 -1.91 5.54 24.76
CA SER A 26 -3.04 5.72 23.85
C SER A 26 -2.71 5.25 22.45
N ALA A 27 -3.66 4.65 21.76
CA ALA A 27 -3.49 4.19 20.38
C ALA A 27 -4.54 4.80 19.45
N ILE A 28 -4.11 5.22 18.27
CA ILE A 28 -4.97 5.66 17.18
C ILE A 28 -4.70 4.72 15.99
N CYS A 29 -5.72 3.96 15.60
CA CYS A 29 -5.63 3.06 14.45
C CYS A 29 -6.32 3.71 13.24
N MET A 30 -5.53 4.06 12.25
CA MET A 30 -6.02 4.54 10.96
C MET A 30 -6.04 3.37 9.96
N HIS A 31 -7.11 3.26 9.18
CA HIS A 31 -7.32 2.20 8.21
C HIS A 31 -7.78 2.81 6.87
N THR A 32 -8.89 2.39 6.32
CA THR A 32 -9.44 2.92 5.05
C THR A 32 -9.66 4.45 5.04
N ASN A 33 -9.85 5.06 6.20
CA ASN A 33 -9.88 6.52 6.32
C ASN A 33 -8.54 7.16 5.94
N LEU A 34 -7.40 6.49 6.17
CA LEU A 34 -6.09 6.97 5.74
C LEU A 34 -5.82 6.61 4.26
N ASP A 35 -6.36 5.49 3.77
CA ASP A 35 -6.23 5.12 2.36
C ASP A 35 -6.87 6.16 1.44
N ALA A 36 -8.05 6.66 1.83
CA ALA A 36 -8.82 7.64 1.07
C ALA A 36 -8.41 9.10 1.32
N ALA A 37 -7.68 9.39 2.40
CA ALA A 37 -7.36 10.75 2.80
C ALA A 37 -6.47 11.48 1.79
N ALA A 38 -6.61 12.81 1.71
CA ALA A 38 -5.67 13.67 1.02
C ALA A 38 -4.27 13.59 1.65
N GLY A 39 -3.27 13.23 0.84
CA GLY A 39 -1.91 12.91 1.27
C GLY A 39 -1.84 11.66 2.16
N GLY A 40 -2.81 10.75 2.00
CA GLY A 40 -2.85 9.43 2.63
C GLY A 40 -2.12 8.37 1.80
N VAL A 41 -2.38 7.09 2.12
CA VAL A 41 -1.59 5.96 1.61
C VAL A 41 -1.52 5.95 0.09
N ASN A 42 -2.67 6.02 -0.58
CA ASN A 42 -2.71 5.85 -2.03
C ASN A 42 -2.30 7.10 -2.82
N GLU A 43 -2.37 8.30 -2.23
CA GLU A 43 -1.75 9.48 -2.84
C GLU A 43 -0.23 9.46 -2.71
N VAL A 44 0.30 9.03 -1.57
CA VAL A 44 1.74 8.81 -1.41
C VAL A 44 2.24 7.75 -2.39
N LEU A 45 1.51 6.64 -2.52
CA LEU A 45 1.85 5.58 -3.47
C LEU A 45 1.80 6.09 -4.92
N ALA A 46 0.77 6.82 -5.31
CA ALA A 46 0.67 7.45 -6.63
C ALA A 46 1.85 8.40 -6.92
N GLY A 47 2.24 9.20 -5.93
CA GLY A 47 3.38 10.11 -6.02
C GLY A 47 4.72 9.39 -6.23
N ILE A 48 4.95 8.23 -5.61
CA ILE A 48 6.14 7.41 -5.80
C ILE A 48 6.32 7.00 -7.26
N PHE A 49 5.23 6.73 -7.97
CA PHE A 49 5.25 6.34 -9.38
C PHE A 49 5.20 7.52 -10.35
N GLY A 50 5.11 8.76 -9.84
CA GLY A 50 5.06 9.97 -10.68
C GLY A 50 3.73 10.14 -11.41
N MET A 51 2.63 9.65 -10.79
CA MET A 51 1.29 9.76 -11.35
C MET A 51 0.88 11.23 -11.50
N GLN A 52 0.38 11.58 -12.67
CA GLN A 52 -0.18 12.89 -12.97
C GLN A 52 -1.71 12.80 -12.90
N ASP A 53 -2.32 13.89 -12.40
CA ASP A 53 -3.78 14.05 -12.30
C ASP A 53 -4.49 12.82 -11.69
N PRO A 54 -4.12 12.41 -10.46
CA PRO A 54 -4.69 11.23 -9.84
C PRO A 54 -6.18 11.40 -9.53
N GLU A 55 -7.00 10.53 -10.11
CA GLU A 55 -8.43 10.43 -9.85
C GLU A 55 -8.72 9.31 -8.84
N PRO A 56 -9.65 9.50 -7.90
CA PRO A 56 -10.03 8.45 -6.96
C PRO A 56 -10.87 7.36 -7.64
N PHE A 57 -10.70 6.11 -7.21
CA PHE A 57 -11.57 4.97 -7.52
C PHE A 57 -11.73 4.09 -6.28
N ALA A 58 -12.54 3.04 -6.33
CA ALA A 58 -12.78 2.13 -5.20
C ALA A 58 -13.18 2.90 -3.92
N GLU A 59 -14.30 3.62 -4.01
CA GLU A 59 -14.82 4.45 -2.91
C GLU A 59 -13.81 5.48 -2.35
N GLY A 60 -12.86 5.88 -3.20
CA GLY A 60 -11.80 6.83 -2.84
C GLY A 60 -10.54 6.21 -2.26
N CYS A 61 -10.50 4.90 -2.06
CA CYS A 61 -9.32 4.22 -1.51
C CYS A 61 -8.19 4.08 -2.53
N GLY A 62 -8.47 3.97 -3.83
CA GLY A 62 -7.45 3.89 -4.87
C GLY A 62 -7.21 5.21 -5.60
N ARG A 63 -6.14 5.25 -6.39
CA ARG A 63 -5.83 6.37 -7.30
C ARG A 63 -5.50 5.82 -8.68
N VAL A 64 -5.99 6.49 -9.72
CA VAL A 64 -5.67 6.18 -11.12
C VAL A 64 -5.28 7.45 -11.85
N GLY A 65 -4.23 7.40 -12.67
CA GLY A 65 -3.76 8.57 -13.39
C GLY A 65 -2.70 8.21 -14.42
N SER A 66 -2.25 9.21 -15.17
CA SER A 66 -1.24 9.05 -16.21
C SER A 66 0.15 8.96 -15.62
N ILE A 67 1.00 8.13 -16.24
CA ILE A 67 2.43 8.05 -15.95
C ILE A 67 3.22 8.11 -17.25
N GLU A 68 4.52 8.37 -17.17
CA GLU A 68 5.41 8.20 -18.31
C GLU A 68 5.32 6.76 -18.83
N PRO A 69 5.18 6.55 -20.15
CA PRO A 69 5.02 5.22 -20.72
C PRO A 69 6.15 4.27 -20.33
N ILE A 70 5.79 3.12 -19.78
CA ILE A 70 6.75 2.14 -19.28
C ILE A 70 6.24 0.72 -19.54
N THR A 71 7.13 -0.25 -19.72
CA THR A 71 6.73 -1.65 -19.78
C THR A 71 6.41 -2.22 -18.40
N VAL A 72 5.55 -3.25 -18.33
CA VAL A 72 5.18 -3.87 -17.05
C VAL A 72 6.40 -4.43 -16.30
N PRO A 73 7.36 -5.13 -16.92
CA PRO A 73 8.58 -5.56 -16.24
C PRO A 73 9.42 -4.39 -15.67
N GLN A 74 9.55 -3.30 -16.42
CA GLN A 74 10.26 -2.10 -15.93
C GLN A 74 9.52 -1.44 -14.77
N LEU A 75 8.19 -1.34 -14.84
CA LEU A 75 7.37 -0.81 -13.74
C LEU A 75 7.47 -1.70 -12.50
N ALA A 76 7.48 -3.02 -12.64
CA ALA A 76 7.67 -3.97 -11.55
C ALA A 76 9.06 -3.83 -10.90
N CYS A 77 10.12 -3.67 -11.69
CA CYS A 77 11.47 -3.37 -11.17
C CYS A 77 11.51 -2.03 -10.43
N LYS A 78 10.88 -0.99 -10.99
CA LYS A 78 10.75 0.31 -10.33
C LYS A 78 10.01 0.18 -9.01
N ALA A 79 8.89 -0.57 -8.98
CA ALA A 79 8.13 -0.81 -7.77
C ALA A 79 8.99 -1.49 -6.69
N GLN A 80 9.73 -2.53 -7.04
CA GLN A 80 10.63 -3.20 -6.12
C GLN A 80 11.68 -2.24 -5.53
N GLN A 81 12.33 -1.45 -6.35
CA GLN A 81 13.39 -0.52 -5.93
C GLN A 81 12.85 0.63 -5.06
N GLU A 82 11.79 1.30 -5.54
CA GLU A 82 11.23 2.47 -4.88
C GLU A 82 10.58 2.13 -3.53
N LEU A 83 9.90 0.99 -3.44
CA LEU A 83 9.29 0.55 -2.21
C LEU A 83 10.32 0.00 -1.23
N ALA A 84 11.31 -0.77 -1.69
CA ALA A 84 12.40 -1.25 -0.84
C ALA A 84 13.20 -0.10 -0.20
N ALA A 85 13.42 0.98 -0.93
CA ALA A 85 14.12 2.16 -0.41
C ALA A 85 13.36 2.91 0.69
N ARG A 86 12.05 2.65 0.82
CA ARG A 86 11.15 3.32 1.78
C ARG A 86 10.71 2.43 2.94
N CYS A 87 10.94 1.14 2.85
CA CYS A 87 10.63 0.17 3.91
C CYS A 87 11.78 0.01 4.89
N ASN A 88 11.47 -0.43 6.09
CA ASN A 88 12.50 -0.89 7.01
C ASN A 88 13.12 -2.18 6.47
N ALA A 89 14.45 -2.24 6.49
CA ALA A 89 15.18 -3.41 6.02
C ALA A 89 14.80 -4.66 6.83
N PRO A 90 14.57 -5.81 6.17
CA PRO A 90 14.36 -7.08 6.86
C PRO A 90 15.69 -7.57 7.45
N ASP A 91 15.60 -8.55 8.35
CA ASP A 91 16.81 -9.18 8.91
C ASP A 91 17.46 -10.16 7.92
N VAL A 92 16.67 -10.72 7.00
CA VAL A 92 17.10 -11.68 5.98
C VAL A 92 16.28 -11.49 4.70
N GLY A 93 16.92 -11.63 3.55
CA GLY A 93 16.28 -11.59 2.23
C GLY A 93 15.99 -10.17 1.71
N PRO A 94 15.33 -10.05 0.57
CA PRO A 94 14.97 -8.77 -0.02
C PRO A 94 13.85 -8.08 0.79
N ALA A 95 13.91 -6.74 0.85
CA ALA A 95 12.87 -5.95 1.53
C ALA A 95 11.51 -6.00 0.82
N VAL A 96 11.49 -6.22 -0.48
CA VAL A 96 10.26 -6.27 -1.29
C VAL A 96 10.39 -7.34 -2.36
N GLN A 97 9.37 -8.17 -2.49
CA GLN A 97 9.22 -9.11 -3.58
C GLN A 97 8.02 -8.73 -4.45
N VAL A 98 8.26 -8.64 -5.75
CA VAL A 98 7.22 -8.24 -6.72
C VAL A 98 6.90 -9.39 -7.65
N LYS A 99 5.61 -9.63 -7.86
CA LYS A 99 5.10 -10.54 -8.91
C LYS A 99 4.15 -9.77 -9.83
N PHE A 100 4.11 -10.14 -11.11
CA PHE A 100 3.26 -9.45 -12.06
C PHE A 100 2.67 -10.39 -13.12
N ALA A 101 1.51 -9.98 -13.65
CA ALA A 101 0.88 -10.54 -14.84
C ALA A 101 0.90 -9.46 -15.93
N ASP A 102 1.55 -9.76 -17.04
CA ASP A 102 1.78 -8.82 -18.13
C ASP A 102 0.89 -9.15 -19.33
N THR A 103 0.22 -8.14 -19.88
CA THR A 103 -0.55 -8.21 -21.12
C THR A 103 0.30 -7.95 -22.38
N GLY A 104 1.57 -7.56 -22.20
CA GLY A 104 2.49 -7.17 -23.26
C GLY A 104 2.28 -5.75 -23.79
N LYS A 105 1.37 -4.98 -23.19
CA LYS A 105 1.11 -3.58 -23.57
C LYS A 105 1.89 -2.62 -22.66
N PRO A 106 2.33 -1.46 -23.17
CA PRO A 106 2.92 -0.43 -22.33
C PRO A 106 1.87 0.15 -21.37
N VAL A 107 2.31 0.52 -20.18
CA VAL A 107 1.49 1.20 -19.16
C VAL A 107 1.64 2.70 -19.35
N ARG A 108 0.54 3.39 -19.59
CA ARG A 108 0.41 4.85 -19.68
C ARG A 108 -0.51 5.39 -18.61
N ARG A 109 -1.51 4.59 -18.22
CA ARG A 109 -2.47 4.90 -17.17
C ARG A 109 -2.39 3.83 -16.09
N LEU A 110 -1.88 4.21 -14.93
CA LEU A 110 -1.64 3.34 -13.79
C LEU A 110 -2.74 3.52 -12.75
N ALA A 111 -3.31 2.42 -12.26
CA ALA A 111 -4.10 2.41 -11.04
C ALA A 111 -3.23 1.89 -9.88
N VAL A 112 -3.32 2.53 -8.72
CA VAL A 112 -2.67 2.07 -7.49
C VAL A 112 -3.69 1.92 -6.37
N ILE A 113 -3.59 0.84 -5.65
CA ILE A 113 -4.31 0.61 -4.39
C ILE A 113 -3.46 -0.27 -3.48
N SER A 114 -3.16 0.24 -2.28
CA SER A 114 -2.31 -0.43 -1.30
C SER A 114 -2.97 -1.67 -0.70
N GLY A 115 -2.22 -2.46 0.02
CA GLY A 115 -2.73 -3.61 0.77
C GLY A 115 -3.37 -4.67 -0.13
N ALA A 116 -4.53 -5.19 0.24
CA ALA A 116 -5.20 -6.30 -0.44
C ALA A 116 -6.17 -5.84 -1.56
N GLY A 117 -5.72 -4.98 -2.46
CA GLY A 117 -6.53 -4.37 -3.52
C GLY A 117 -6.73 -5.22 -4.79
N GLY A 118 -6.21 -6.45 -4.85
CA GLY A 118 -6.23 -7.25 -6.07
C GLY A 118 -7.62 -7.58 -6.64
N SER A 119 -8.67 -7.61 -5.81
CA SER A 119 -10.05 -7.82 -6.24
C SER A 119 -10.68 -6.63 -6.97
N LEU A 120 -10.06 -5.46 -6.88
CA LEU A 120 -10.56 -4.21 -7.46
C LEU A 120 -10.08 -3.96 -8.90
N PHE A 121 -9.57 -5.01 -9.55
CA PHE A 121 -9.05 -4.93 -10.92
C PHE A 121 -10.11 -4.53 -11.94
N GLU A 122 -11.36 -4.93 -11.76
CA GLU A 122 -12.45 -4.55 -12.66
C GLU A 122 -12.78 -3.04 -12.56
N GLU A 123 -12.75 -2.49 -11.35
CA GLU A 123 -12.94 -1.06 -11.15
C GLU A 123 -11.78 -0.25 -11.75
N ALA A 124 -10.54 -0.70 -11.55
CA ALA A 124 -9.37 -0.10 -12.19
C ALA A 124 -9.47 -0.12 -13.72
N LEU A 125 -9.92 -1.24 -14.29
CA LEU A 125 -10.16 -1.38 -15.73
C LEU A 125 -11.26 -0.42 -16.22
N ALA A 126 -12.35 -0.29 -15.47
CA ALA A 126 -13.45 0.63 -15.80
C ALA A 126 -12.99 2.10 -15.79
N MET A 127 -11.97 2.45 -15.01
CA MET A 127 -11.31 3.76 -15.02
C MET A 127 -10.28 3.92 -16.15
N GLY A 128 -10.16 2.92 -17.05
CA GLY A 128 -9.26 2.95 -18.19
C GLY A 128 -7.78 2.70 -17.85
N ALA A 129 -7.49 2.07 -16.73
CA ALA A 129 -6.12 1.70 -16.39
C ALA A 129 -5.55 0.63 -17.33
N ASP A 130 -4.27 0.74 -17.65
CA ASP A 130 -3.49 -0.30 -18.36
C ASP A 130 -2.90 -1.33 -17.39
N CYS A 131 -2.68 -0.91 -16.15
CA CYS A 131 -2.10 -1.72 -15.09
C CYS A 131 -2.67 -1.35 -13.72
N LEU A 132 -2.95 -2.35 -12.89
CA LEU A 132 -3.20 -2.20 -11.46
C LEU A 132 -1.96 -2.60 -10.67
N LEU A 133 -1.42 -1.68 -9.85
CA LEU A 133 -0.40 -1.97 -8.85
C LEU A 133 -1.07 -2.03 -7.48
N THR A 134 -0.88 -3.14 -6.77
CA THR A 134 -1.45 -3.38 -5.45
C THR A 134 -0.45 -4.09 -4.53
N GLY A 135 -0.75 -4.22 -3.25
CA GLY A 135 0.06 -5.04 -2.34
C GLY A 135 -0.17 -6.53 -2.55
N GLU A 136 -1.41 -6.98 -2.59
CA GLU A 136 -1.77 -8.39 -2.68
C GLU A 136 -2.77 -8.67 -3.79
N ALA A 137 -2.47 -9.70 -4.58
CA ALA A 137 -3.39 -10.29 -5.53
C ALA A 137 -3.21 -11.80 -5.57
N ASN A 138 -4.32 -12.55 -5.64
CA ASN A 138 -4.29 -13.98 -5.80
C ASN A 138 -4.16 -14.40 -7.28
N HIS A 139 -3.99 -15.71 -7.51
CA HIS A 139 -3.85 -16.28 -8.86
C HIS A 139 -5.05 -15.96 -9.76
N HIS A 140 -6.26 -16.05 -9.24
CA HIS A 140 -7.48 -15.81 -10.03
C HIS A 140 -7.60 -14.35 -10.46
N HIS A 141 -7.30 -13.40 -9.56
CA HIS A 141 -7.24 -11.98 -9.92
C HIS A 141 -6.27 -11.72 -11.09
N ALA A 142 -5.09 -12.36 -11.06
CA ALA A 142 -4.10 -12.20 -12.11
C ALA A 142 -4.57 -12.80 -13.46
N CYS A 143 -5.22 -13.97 -13.44
CA CYS A 143 -5.79 -14.59 -14.62
C CYS A 143 -6.89 -13.75 -15.24
N ASP A 144 -7.84 -13.29 -14.42
CA ASP A 144 -8.98 -12.52 -14.89
C ASP A 144 -8.58 -11.12 -15.38
N ALA A 145 -7.75 -10.41 -14.66
CA ALA A 145 -7.21 -9.13 -15.08
C ALA A 145 -6.51 -9.24 -16.45
N LYS A 146 -5.62 -10.21 -16.59
CA LYS A 146 -4.90 -10.44 -17.85
C LYS A 146 -5.85 -10.81 -19.00
N ARG A 147 -6.85 -11.66 -18.75
CA ARG A 147 -7.88 -12.03 -19.74
C ARG A 147 -8.68 -10.81 -20.22
N LEU A 148 -8.95 -9.86 -19.34
CA LEU A 148 -9.65 -8.61 -19.62
C LEU A 148 -8.74 -7.52 -20.20
N GLY A 149 -7.44 -7.77 -20.32
CA GLY A 149 -6.48 -6.86 -20.94
C GLY A 149 -5.86 -5.85 -19.97
N LEU A 150 -5.98 -6.05 -18.66
CA LEU A 150 -5.35 -5.27 -17.61
C LEU A 150 -4.10 -6.02 -17.09
N SER A 151 -2.96 -5.36 -17.06
CA SER A 151 -1.78 -5.88 -16.37
C SER A 151 -1.94 -5.71 -14.86
N LEU A 152 -1.30 -6.58 -14.07
CA LEU A 152 -1.40 -6.55 -12.61
C LEU A 152 -0.01 -6.73 -11.99
N ILE A 153 0.31 -5.87 -11.02
CA ILE A 153 1.54 -5.93 -10.22
C ILE A 153 1.15 -6.07 -8.76
N ALA A 154 1.67 -7.08 -8.06
CA ALA A 154 1.54 -7.25 -6.62
C ALA A 154 2.92 -7.10 -5.96
N ALA A 155 3.06 -6.05 -5.12
CA ALA A 155 4.33 -5.58 -4.60
C ALA A 155 4.48 -5.72 -3.07
N GLY A 156 3.58 -6.44 -2.43
CA GLY A 156 3.57 -6.69 -0.98
C GLY A 156 2.68 -5.70 -0.21
N HIS A 157 1.93 -6.25 0.75
CA HIS A 157 0.99 -5.49 1.59
C HIS A 157 1.74 -4.40 2.38
N TYR A 158 2.70 -4.84 3.18
CA TYR A 158 3.54 -3.94 3.98
C TYR A 158 4.24 -2.87 3.12
N ALA A 159 4.81 -3.27 2.00
CA ALA A 159 5.60 -2.39 1.15
C ALA A 159 4.76 -1.28 0.48
N THR A 160 3.49 -1.55 0.18
CA THR A 160 2.60 -0.55 -0.43
C THR A 160 1.95 0.38 0.60
N GLU A 161 1.89 -0.01 1.88
CA GLU A 161 1.32 0.81 2.95
C GLU A 161 2.37 1.58 3.75
N PHE A 162 3.51 0.97 4.07
CA PHE A 162 4.50 1.55 4.97
C PHE A 162 5.01 2.94 4.56
N PRO A 163 5.19 3.29 3.28
CA PRO A 163 5.68 4.61 2.87
C PRO A 163 4.88 5.80 3.41
N VAL A 164 3.58 5.64 3.69
CA VAL A 164 2.75 6.70 4.28
C VAL A 164 3.23 7.15 5.66
N THR A 165 3.93 6.29 6.39
CA THR A 165 4.38 6.58 7.76
C THR A 165 5.28 7.82 7.83
N ALA A 166 6.13 8.02 6.83
CA ALA A 166 6.96 9.22 6.72
C ALA A 166 6.11 10.48 6.51
N ALA A 167 5.15 10.42 5.58
CA ALA A 167 4.26 11.56 5.29
C ALA A 167 3.38 11.93 6.50
N VAL A 168 2.85 10.93 7.21
CA VAL A 168 2.09 11.14 8.44
C VAL A 168 2.98 11.75 9.54
N ALA A 169 4.20 11.25 9.70
CA ALA A 169 5.13 11.79 10.70
C ALA A 169 5.48 13.27 10.42
N GLU A 170 5.69 13.65 9.16
CA GLU A 170 5.92 15.04 8.78
C GLU A 170 4.72 15.94 9.09
N LYS A 171 3.51 15.50 8.74
CA LYS A 171 2.27 16.22 9.07
C LYS A 171 2.09 16.39 10.58
N LEU A 172 2.38 15.36 11.37
CA LEU A 172 2.28 15.41 12.82
C LEU A 172 3.33 16.35 13.42
N ARG A 173 4.58 16.33 12.95
CA ARG A 173 5.62 17.27 13.39
C ARG A 173 5.25 18.72 13.11
N ALA A 174 4.66 18.97 11.94
CA ALA A 174 4.22 20.32 11.58
C ALA A 174 3.02 20.80 12.43
N ALA A 175 2.08 19.90 12.73
CA ALA A 175 0.87 20.22 13.49
C ALA A 175 1.09 20.28 15.00
N LEU A 176 2.08 19.57 15.52
CA LEU A 176 2.32 19.37 16.97
C LEU A 176 3.79 19.70 17.34
N PRO A 177 4.21 20.98 17.30
CA PRO A 177 5.62 21.37 17.45
C PRO A 177 6.21 21.07 18.84
N GLY A 178 5.36 20.76 19.84
CA GLY A 178 5.79 20.38 21.18
C GLY A 178 5.85 18.87 21.46
N VAL A 179 5.58 18.05 20.41
CA VAL A 179 5.53 16.59 20.54
C VAL A 179 6.67 15.96 19.73
N GLU A 180 7.42 15.07 20.36
CA GLU A 180 8.39 14.24 19.64
C GLU A 180 7.64 13.20 18.80
N VAL A 181 7.90 13.17 17.48
CA VAL A 181 7.28 12.25 16.55
C VAL A 181 8.34 11.30 16.00
N LEU A 182 8.20 10.02 16.32
CA LEU A 182 9.12 8.95 15.91
C LEU A 182 8.41 8.01 14.91
N VAL A 183 9.14 7.58 13.89
CA VAL A 183 8.74 6.45 13.04
C VAL A 183 9.42 5.20 13.56
N SER A 184 8.65 4.16 13.85
CA SER A 184 9.19 2.92 14.40
C SER A 184 10.08 2.21 13.39
N THR A 185 11.31 1.89 13.78
CA THR A 185 12.23 1.03 13.01
C THR A 185 12.02 -0.46 13.27
N ALA A 186 11.22 -0.81 14.29
CA ALA A 186 10.87 -2.18 14.62
C ALA A 186 9.71 -2.74 13.77
N ASN A 187 8.95 -1.87 13.10
CA ASN A 187 7.87 -2.29 12.20
C ASN A 187 8.47 -2.81 10.89
N LYS A 188 8.43 -4.11 10.69
CA LYS A 188 8.94 -4.82 9.51
C LYS A 188 7.85 -5.70 8.91
N ASP A 189 8.02 -6.08 7.64
CA ASP A 189 7.18 -7.10 7.03
C ASP A 189 7.28 -8.40 7.85
N PRO A 190 6.15 -9.02 8.25
CA PRO A 190 6.19 -10.30 8.95
C PRO A 190 6.66 -11.45 8.06
N TYR A 191 6.66 -11.29 6.74
CA TYR A 191 7.17 -12.28 5.81
C TYR A 191 8.65 -12.09 5.55
N THR A 192 9.35 -13.21 5.37
CA THR A 192 10.73 -13.26 4.87
C THR A 192 10.70 -13.84 3.47
N TYR A 193 11.37 -13.16 2.54
CA TYR A 193 11.45 -13.58 1.15
C TYR A 193 12.83 -14.19 0.85
N LEU A 194 12.85 -15.18 -0.08
CA LEU A 194 14.07 -15.86 -0.53
C LEU A 194 14.50 -15.36 -1.92
#